data_0bcb41457599db38f87d21a5fd64cc6d
#
_entry.id   0bcb41457599db38f87d21a5fd64cc6d
#
_cell.length_a   1.000
_cell.length_b   1.000
_cell.length_c   1.000
_cell.angle_alpha   90.00
_cell.angle_beta   90.00
_cell.angle_gamma   90.00
#
_symmetry.space_group_name_H-M   'P 1'
#
loop_
_entity.id
_entity.type
_entity.pdbx_description
1 polymer ?
#
loop_
_entity_poly.entity_id
_entity_poly.type
_entity_poly.pdbx_seq_one_letter_code
_entity_poly.pdbx_strand_id
1 'polypeptide(L)'
;MGRGNYYTWWRKAGEAAEALFYANGWAARGAYALGLQGRLRIDRREVHLPLSDPLAEPLRVAFASDFHAGPLTDPRLLDAVVREIDAFTPHVLLLGGDFVSLHHRHVTSLAVRLRELRVSGGMFGVYGNHDLWVDDAFVRTELELAGVRMLVNESVRLPAPFDELFLCGLDEPGVGQPDPAMTFKDAGPRRILLMHSPLGLKHVHTFPFDLAFCGHTHGGQIALPWGCPIVLPSGSGSGVSPMATSCFPKARGWSRAAASA
;
A
#
# COMPACT_ATOMS: atom_id res chain seq x y z
N MET A 1 5.01 -21.80 0.26
CA MET A 1 6.23 -21.06 -0.11
C MET A 1 5.78 -19.87 -0.94
N GLY A 2 6.22 -18.67 -0.60
CA GLY A 2 5.84 -17.46 -1.33
C GLY A 2 6.35 -17.47 -2.77
N ARG A 3 5.65 -16.74 -3.65
CA ARG A 3 6.01 -16.60 -5.08
C ARG A 3 7.35 -15.87 -5.29
N GLY A 4 7.84 -15.16 -4.28
CA GLY A 4 9.11 -14.44 -4.33
C GLY A 4 10.30 -15.36 -4.29
N ASN A 5 10.87 -15.67 -5.44
CA ASN A 5 11.93 -16.69 -5.64
C ASN A 5 13.34 -16.30 -5.11
N TYR A 6 13.49 -15.23 -4.34
CA TYR A 6 14.80 -14.74 -3.90
C TYR A 6 15.12 -15.00 -2.43
N TYR A 7 14.51 -16.03 -1.84
CA TYR A 7 14.68 -16.35 -0.44
C TYR A 7 15.90 -17.24 -0.21
N THR A 8 17.07 -16.63 -0.04
CA THR A 8 18.30 -17.36 0.31
C THR A 8 18.23 -17.87 1.76
N TRP A 9 18.86 -18.99 2.03
CA TRP A 9 18.91 -19.58 3.38
C TRP A 9 19.50 -18.63 4.43
N TRP A 10 20.44 -17.77 4.06
CA TRP A 10 21.01 -16.73 4.92
C TRP A 10 19.96 -15.72 5.38
N ARG A 11 19.07 -15.35 4.48
CA ARG A 11 17.96 -14.44 4.80
C ARG A 11 16.99 -15.11 5.77
N LYS A 12 16.66 -16.39 5.55
CA LYS A 12 15.83 -17.18 6.49
C LYS A 12 16.46 -17.26 7.86
N ALA A 13 17.76 -17.49 7.94
CA ALA A 13 18.50 -17.54 9.21
C ALA A 13 18.52 -16.16 9.90
N GLY A 14 18.71 -15.08 9.15
CA GLY A 14 18.65 -13.71 9.67
C GLY A 14 17.28 -13.38 10.23
N GLU A 15 16.22 -13.65 9.47
CA GLU A 15 14.84 -13.40 9.91
C GLU A 15 14.45 -14.26 11.12
N ALA A 16 14.90 -15.52 11.18
CA ALA A 16 14.67 -16.36 12.35
C ALA A 16 15.39 -15.79 13.59
N ALA A 17 16.61 -15.29 13.43
CA ALA A 17 17.34 -14.62 14.50
C ALA A 17 16.67 -13.32 14.95
N GLU A 18 16.20 -12.51 14.00
CA GLU A 18 15.42 -11.28 14.28
C GLU A 18 14.10 -11.62 14.98
N ALA A 19 13.37 -12.62 14.50
CA ALA A 19 12.12 -13.06 15.11
C ALA A 19 12.33 -13.55 16.55
N LEU A 20 13.44 -14.24 16.82
CA LEU A 20 13.80 -14.68 18.16
C LEU A 20 14.22 -13.51 19.05
N PHE A 21 15.07 -12.61 18.53
CA PHE A 21 15.57 -11.46 19.28
C PHE A 21 14.45 -10.47 19.64
N TYR A 22 13.56 -10.19 18.70
CA TYR A 22 12.41 -9.30 18.89
C TYR A 22 11.15 -10.03 19.38
N ALA A 23 11.26 -11.32 19.76
CA ALA A 23 10.16 -12.06 20.33
C ALA A 23 9.42 -11.23 21.40
N ASN A 24 8.11 -11.34 21.43
CA ASN A 24 7.23 -10.55 22.32
C ASN A 24 7.19 -9.03 22.01
N GLY A 25 7.81 -8.51 20.95
CA GLY A 25 7.69 -7.12 20.51
C GLY A 25 8.18 -6.08 21.53
N TRP A 26 9.19 -6.42 22.34
CA TRP A 26 9.71 -5.51 23.37
C TRP A 26 10.24 -4.21 22.77
N ALA A 27 10.93 -4.29 21.61
CA ALA A 27 11.50 -3.12 20.93
C ALA A 27 10.39 -2.19 20.41
N ALA A 28 9.35 -2.75 19.80
CA ALA A 28 8.20 -1.99 19.34
C ALA A 28 7.47 -1.29 20.51
N ARG A 29 7.25 -2.00 21.61
CA ARG A 29 6.65 -1.41 22.82
C ARG A 29 7.52 -0.29 23.41
N GLY A 30 8.83 -0.49 23.46
CA GLY A 30 9.77 0.55 23.91
C GLY A 30 9.75 1.77 23.00
N ALA A 31 9.82 1.56 21.69
CA ALA A 31 9.73 2.64 20.70
C ALA A 31 8.41 3.40 20.79
N TYR A 32 7.30 2.70 20.99
CA TYR A 32 5.99 3.33 21.18
C TYR A 32 5.94 4.16 22.48
N ALA A 33 6.44 3.61 23.58
CA ALA A 33 6.48 4.30 24.88
C ALA A 33 7.35 5.58 24.84
N LEU A 34 8.42 5.57 24.05
CA LEU A 34 9.30 6.71 23.84
C LEU A 34 8.78 7.70 22.77
N GLY A 35 7.61 7.45 22.17
CA GLY A 35 7.04 8.28 21.11
C GLY A 35 7.80 8.22 19.77
N LEU A 36 8.66 7.20 19.60
CA LEU A 36 9.37 6.92 18.34
C LEU A 36 8.49 6.16 17.34
N GLN A 37 7.48 5.46 17.84
CA GLN A 37 6.39 4.84 17.08
C GLN A 37 5.05 5.42 17.54
N GLY A 38 3.99 5.32 16.71
CA GLY A 38 2.62 5.66 17.12
C GLY A 38 2.20 7.10 16.81
N ARG A 39 3.06 7.94 16.26
CA ARG A 39 2.69 9.25 15.74
C ARG A 39 2.17 9.09 14.31
N LEU A 40 0.87 8.93 14.18
CA LEU A 40 0.24 8.92 12.85
C LEU A 40 0.25 10.34 12.28
N ARG A 41 0.68 10.44 11.03
CA ARG A 41 0.45 11.60 10.19
C ARG A 41 -0.59 11.23 9.16
N ILE A 42 -1.70 11.96 9.15
CA ILE A 42 -2.76 11.81 8.17
C ILE A 42 -2.61 12.92 7.15
N ASP A 43 -2.35 12.53 5.91
CA ASP A 43 -2.28 13.47 4.79
C ASP A 43 -3.62 13.45 4.05
N ARG A 44 -4.34 14.56 4.07
CA ARG A 44 -5.63 14.72 3.39
C ARG A 44 -5.42 15.57 2.15
N ARG A 45 -5.80 15.04 1.00
CA ARG A 45 -5.68 15.71 -0.30
C ARG A 45 -6.98 15.64 -1.06
N GLU A 46 -7.30 16.74 -1.69
CA GLU A 46 -8.34 16.80 -2.69
C GLU A 46 -7.70 16.78 -4.08
N VAL A 47 -8.18 15.88 -4.94
CA VAL A 47 -7.64 15.70 -6.28
C VAL A 47 -8.78 15.88 -7.27
N HIS A 48 -8.65 16.86 -8.13
CA HIS A 48 -9.59 17.11 -9.23
C HIS A 48 -9.07 16.43 -10.50
N LEU A 49 -9.76 15.37 -10.92
CA LEU A 49 -9.46 14.73 -12.19
C LEU A 49 -10.25 15.44 -13.30
N PRO A 50 -9.65 15.69 -14.48
CA PRO A 50 -10.33 16.30 -15.61
C PRO A 50 -11.23 15.28 -16.30
N LEU A 51 -12.30 14.89 -15.62
CA LEU A 51 -13.29 13.96 -16.15
C LEU A 51 -14.25 14.71 -17.06
N SER A 52 -14.59 14.12 -18.22
CA SER A 52 -15.58 14.69 -19.16
C SER A 52 -16.95 14.81 -18.51
N ASP A 53 -17.30 13.84 -17.66
CA ASP A 53 -18.49 13.87 -16.83
C ASP A 53 -18.08 13.78 -15.36
N PRO A 54 -18.37 14.80 -14.54
CA PRO A 54 -18.04 14.77 -13.13
C PRO A 54 -18.81 13.65 -12.42
N LEU A 55 -18.17 13.05 -11.41
CA LEU A 55 -18.87 12.10 -10.53
C LEU A 55 -20.04 12.80 -9.83
N ALA A 56 -21.11 12.06 -9.57
CA ALA A 56 -22.29 12.58 -8.88
C ALA A 56 -21.94 13.06 -7.45
N GLU A 57 -20.95 12.44 -6.84
CA GLU A 57 -20.40 12.83 -5.54
C GLU A 57 -18.89 12.58 -5.49
N PRO A 58 -18.14 13.28 -4.61
CA PRO A 58 -16.71 13.04 -4.44
C PRO A 58 -16.42 11.62 -3.92
N LEU A 59 -15.53 10.90 -4.60
CA LEU A 59 -15.05 9.60 -4.12
C LEU A 59 -14.07 9.79 -2.96
N ARG A 60 -14.42 9.31 -1.77
CA ARG A 60 -13.52 9.26 -0.61
C ARG A 60 -12.69 7.99 -0.64
N VAL A 61 -11.39 8.14 -0.85
CA VAL A 61 -10.43 7.03 -0.85
C VAL A 61 -9.54 7.12 0.38
N ALA A 62 -9.49 6.06 1.18
CA ALA A 62 -8.41 5.88 2.14
C ALA A 62 -7.32 5.01 1.52
N PHE A 63 -6.07 5.39 1.72
CA PHE A 63 -4.91 4.60 1.32
C PHE A 63 -4.01 4.36 2.53
N ALA A 64 -3.63 3.11 2.74
CA ALA A 64 -2.67 2.70 3.75
C ALA A 64 -1.75 1.61 3.18
N SER A 65 -0.49 1.62 3.59
CA SER A 65 0.53 0.70 3.08
C SER A 65 1.59 0.44 4.15
N ASP A 66 2.42 -0.57 3.92
CA ASP A 66 3.61 -0.84 4.72
C ASP A 66 3.31 -1.00 6.21
N PHE A 67 2.30 -1.82 6.52
CA PHE A 67 1.87 -2.11 7.90
C PHE A 67 2.94 -2.86 8.68
N HIS A 68 3.70 -3.72 7.99
CA HIS A 68 4.73 -4.55 8.59
C HIS A 68 4.29 -5.18 9.91
N ALA A 69 3.06 -5.71 9.94
CA ALA A 69 2.55 -6.38 11.13
C ALA A 69 3.53 -7.47 11.59
N GLY A 70 3.96 -7.39 12.84
CA GLY A 70 4.99 -8.25 13.37
C GLY A 70 5.63 -7.70 14.64
N PRO A 71 6.71 -8.31 15.11
CA PRO A 71 7.33 -7.96 16.40
C PRO A 71 7.97 -6.56 16.43
N LEU A 72 8.15 -5.92 15.27
CA LEU A 72 8.72 -4.58 15.15
C LEU A 72 7.66 -3.47 15.08
N THR A 73 6.38 -3.82 14.98
CA THR A 73 5.26 -2.88 14.92
C THR A 73 4.39 -3.03 16.16
N ASP A 74 4.23 -1.96 16.93
CA ASP A 74 3.36 -2.00 18.11
C ASP A 74 1.89 -2.16 17.66
N PRO A 75 1.14 -3.12 18.21
CA PRO A 75 -0.27 -3.33 17.84
C PRO A 75 -1.15 -2.07 18.00
N ARG A 76 -0.84 -1.20 18.96
CA ARG A 76 -1.56 0.07 19.18
C ARG A 76 -1.46 1.02 17.99
N LEU A 77 -0.36 0.92 17.20
CA LEU A 77 -0.24 1.67 15.94
C LEU A 77 -1.24 1.17 14.91
N LEU A 78 -1.37 -0.16 14.75
CA LEU A 78 -2.36 -0.77 13.86
C LEU A 78 -3.79 -0.39 14.28
N ASP A 79 -4.09 -0.43 15.59
CA ASP A 79 -5.37 0.02 16.13
C ASP A 79 -5.64 1.50 15.81
N ALA A 80 -4.62 2.35 15.91
CA ALA A 80 -4.75 3.77 15.60
C ALA A 80 -5.02 4.01 14.10
N VAL A 81 -4.31 3.30 13.21
CA VAL A 81 -4.54 3.39 11.75
C VAL A 81 -5.98 3.00 11.41
N VAL A 82 -6.45 1.88 11.93
CA VAL A 82 -7.81 1.38 11.64
C VAL A 82 -8.87 2.36 12.16
N ARG A 83 -8.71 2.91 13.37
CA ARG A 83 -9.62 3.94 13.89
C ARG A 83 -9.68 5.19 13.01
N GLU A 84 -8.54 5.65 12.49
CA GLU A 84 -8.51 6.83 11.60
C GLU A 84 -9.18 6.54 10.25
N ILE A 85 -9.00 5.33 9.71
CA ILE A 85 -9.70 4.90 8.50
C ILE A 85 -11.21 4.86 8.74
N ASP A 86 -11.65 4.27 9.85
CA ASP A 86 -13.07 4.19 10.21
C ASP A 86 -13.69 5.58 10.40
N ALA A 87 -13.01 6.45 11.13
CA ALA A 87 -13.43 7.84 11.34
C ALA A 87 -13.53 8.65 10.03
N PHE A 88 -12.72 8.34 9.04
CA PHE A 88 -12.78 8.97 7.72
C PHE A 88 -13.98 8.50 6.89
N THR A 89 -14.56 7.34 7.21
CA THR A 89 -15.67 6.74 6.46
C THR A 89 -15.43 6.69 4.95
N PRO A 90 -14.38 6.02 4.47
CA PRO A 90 -14.06 6.00 3.06
C PRO A 90 -15.11 5.22 2.26
N HIS A 91 -15.30 5.61 0.99
CA HIS A 91 -16.03 4.78 0.04
C HIS A 91 -15.19 3.59 -0.42
N VAL A 92 -13.88 3.78 -0.57
CA VAL A 92 -12.93 2.74 -0.99
C VAL A 92 -11.71 2.78 -0.09
N LEU A 93 -11.25 1.60 0.36
CA LEU A 93 -9.98 1.45 1.05
C LEU A 93 -8.97 0.74 0.14
N LEU A 94 -7.85 1.38 -0.11
CA LEU A 94 -6.74 0.84 -0.89
C LEU A 94 -5.58 0.48 0.04
N LEU A 95 -5.08 -0.75 -0.08
CA LEU A 95 -4.02 -1.31 0.74
C LEU A 95 -2.80 -1.60 -0.15
N GLY A 96 -1.72 -0.86 0.08
CA GLY A 96 -0.56 -0.81 -0.81
C GLY A 96 0.48 -1.91 -0.62
N GLY A 97 0.18 -2.97 0.14
CA GLY A 97 1.11 -4.08 0.37
C GLY A 97 2.01 -3.92 1.59
N ASP A 98 2.95 -4.86 1.76
CA ASP A 98 3.79 -5.02 2.93
C ASP A 98 2.95 -5.11 4.22
N PHE A 99 1.97 -6.04 4.19
CA PHE A 99 1.08 -6.30 5.31
C PHE A 99 1.84 -6.89 6.51
N VAL A 100 2.88 -7.68 6.23
CA VAL A 100 3.66 -8.37 7.25
C VAL A 100 5.14 -8.03 7.15
N SER A 101 5.84 -8.13 8.29
CA SER A 101 7.29 -8.32 8.35
C SER A 101 7.60 -9.78 8.63
N LEU A 102 8.75 -10.27 8.62
CA LEU A 102 9.32 -11.55 9.05
C LEU A 102 8.47 -12.83 8.85
N HIS A 103 7.18 -12.85 9.16
CA HIS A 103 6.37 -14.08 9.13
C HIS A 103 4.89 -13.84 8.74
N HIS A 104 4.35 -14.68 7.86
CA HIS A 104 2.96 -14.58 7.35
C HIS A 104 1.89 -14.56 8.45
N ARG A 105 2.08 -15.31 9.56
CA ARG A 105 1.10 -15.39 10.66
C ARG A 105 0.75 -14.03 11.28
N HIS A 106 1.62 -13.04 11.15
CA HIS A 106 1.34 -11.73 11.72
C HIS A 106 0.19 -11.00 10.98
N VAL A 107 -0.14 -11.41 9.75
CA VAL A 107 -1.28 -10.85 9.02
C VAL A 107 -2.60 -11.06 9.72
N THR A 108 -2.78 -12.18 10.45
CA THR A 108 -4.04 -12.48 11.16
C THR A 108 -4.42 -11.37 12.12
N SER A 109 -3.44 -10.76 12.81
CA SER A 109 -3.72 -9.67 13.74
C SER A 109 -4.19 -8.39 13.02
N LEU A 110 -3.70 -8.13 11.82
CA LEU A 110 -4.15 -7.03 10.97
C LEU A 110 -5.52 -7.34 10.34
N ALA A 111 -5.70 -8.57 9.84
CA ALA A 111 -6.94 -9.02 9.22
C ALA A 111 -8.15 -8.91 10.16
N VAL A 112 -7.97 -9.28 11.44
CA VAL A 112 -9.02 -9.12 12.46
C VAL A 112 -9.46 -7.66 12.59
N ARG A 113 -8.53 -6.72 12.57
CA ARG A 113 -8.81 -5.27 12.64
C ARG A 113 -9.50 -4.74 11.38
N LEU A 114 -9.02 -5.15 10.22
CA LEU A 114 -9.61 -4.74 8.94
C LEU A 114 -11.05 -5.22 8.78
N ARG A 115 -11.37 -6.41 9.32
CA ARG A 115 -12.74 -6.97 9.29
C ARG A 115 -13.77 -6.10 9.99
N GLU A 116 -13.35 -5.27 10.94
CA GLU A 116 -14.25 -4.37 11.68
C GLU A 116 -14.65 -3.14 10.85
N LEU A 117 -13.88 -2.81 9.80
CA LEU A 117 -14.15 -1.67 8.95
C LEU A 117 -15.38 -1.88 8.06
N ARG A 118 -16.15 -0.81 7.88
CA ARG A 118 -17.28 -0.75 6.96
C ARG A 118 -16.97 0.18 5.81
N VAL A 119 -16.60 -0.40 4.67
CA VAL A 119 -16.21 0.34 3.46
C VAL A 119 -17.21 0.02 2.36
N SER A 120 -18.06 0.98 1.99
CA SER A 120 -19.22 0.76 1.11
C SER A 120 -18.84 0.29 -0.30
N GLY A 121 -17.75 0.79 -0.86
CA GLY A 121 -17.23 0.44 -2.18
C GLY A 121 -16.18 -0.65 -2.18
N GLY A 122 -15.84 -1.20 -1.00
CA GLY A 122 -14.92 -2.32 -0.84
C GLY A 122 -13.50 -1.95 -0.44
N MET A 123 -12.79 -2.98 -0.02
CA MET A 123 -11.38 -2.93 0.36
C MET A 123 -10.56 -3.71 -0.67
N PHE A 124 -9.50 -3.11 -1.17
CA PHE A 124 -8.66 -3.69 -2.22
C PHE A 124 -7.20 -3.61 -1.82
N GLY A 125 -6.44 -4.66 -2.10
CA GLY A 125 -5.02 -4.72 -1.76
C GLY A 125 -4.16 -5.24 -2.91
N VAL A 126 -2.88 -4.87 -2.90
CA VAL A 126 -1.83 -5.49 -3.71
C VAL A 126 -0.76 -6.04 -2.78
N TYR A 127 0.05 -6.96 -3.27
CA TYR A 127 1.17 -7.47 -2.49
C TYR A 127 2.34 -6.49 -2.48
N GLY A 128 3.03 -6.43 -1.33
CA GLY A 128 4.36 -5.89 -1.24
C GLY A 128 5.44 -6.98 -1.30
N ASN A 129 6.69 -6.58 -1.33
CA ASN A 129 7.80 -7.53 -1.43
C ASN A 129 7.93 -8.41 -0.16
N HIS A 130 7.60 -7.90 1.02
CA HIS A 130 7.61 -8.69 2.26
C HIS A 130 6.53 -9.78 2.25
N ASP A 131 5.38 -9.51 1.68
CA ASP A 131 4.29 -10.48 1.58
C ASP A 131 4.67 -11.65 0.65
N LEU A 132 5.38 -11.35 -0.46
CA LEU A 132 5.85 -12.36 -1.42
C LEU A 132 7.05 -13.18 -0.92
N TRP A 133 7.78 -12.69 0.05
CA TRP A 133 8.89 -13.43 0.68
C TRP A 133 8.44 -14.46 1.70
N VAL A 134 7.22 -14.35 2.19
CA VAL A 134 6.61 -15.29 3.12
C VAL A 134 5.58 -16.18 2.40
N ASP A 135 4.64 -16.77 3.12
CA ASP A 135 3.53 -17.52 2.52
C ASP A 135 2.45 -16.55 2.05
N ASP A 136 2.54 -16.10 0.80
CA ASP A 136 1.61 -15.15 0.20
C ASP A 136 0.19 -15.72 0.05
N ALA A 137 0.05 -17.05 -0.10
CA ALA A 137 -1.26 -17.69 -0.14
C ALA A 137 -1.97 -17.60 1.21
N PHE A 138 -1.24 -17.78 2.31
CA PHE A 138 -1.79 -17.57 3.65
C PHE A 138 -2.17 -16.10 3.89
N VAL A 139 -1.29 -15.17 3.50
CA VAL A 139 -1.57 -13.73 3.59
C VAL A 139 -2.84 -13.37 2.83
N ARG A 140 -2.98 -13.87 1.60
CA ARG A 140 -4.17 -13.67 0.78
C ARG A 140 -5.43 -14.18 1.47
N THR A 141 -5.40 -15.42 1.94
CA THR A 141 -6.55 -16.07 2.58
C THR A 141 -7.05 -15.26 3.78
N GLU A 142 -6.14 -14.83 4.66
CA GLU A 142 -6.51 -14.06 5.85
C GLU A 142 -7.09 -12.69 5.49
N LEU A 143 -6.53 -12.00 4.49
CA LEU A 143 -7.02 -10.70 4.03
C LEU A 143 -8.37 -10.84 3.32
N GLU A 144 -8.56 -11.87 2.48
CA GLU A 144 -9.84 -12.12 1.81
C GLU A 144 -10.93 -12.50 2.81
N LEU A 145 -10.61 -13.24 3.87
CA LEU A 145 -11.52 -13.50 4.99
C LEU A 145 -11.88 -12.21 5.76
N ALA A 146 -11.03 -11.21 5.72
CA ALA A 146 -11.31 -9.89 6.29
C ALA A 146 -12.09 -8.97 5.33
N GLY A 147 -12.43 -9.43 4.13
CA GLY A 147 -13.17 -8.66 3.12
C GLY A 147 -12.28 -7.83 2.18
N VAL A 148 -10.97 -8.03 2.20
CA VAL A 148 -10.04 -7.36 1.26
C VAL A 148 -9.95 -8.18 -0.02
N ARG A 149 -10.27 -7.60 -1.16
CA ARG A 149 -10.00 -8.22 -2.47
C ARG A 149 -8.55 -7.95 -2.87
N MET A 150 -7.75 -9.02 -2.97
CA MET A 150 -6.37 -8.94 -3.39
C MET A 150 -6.28 -8.94 -4.93
N LEU A 151 -5.70 -7.87 -5.48
CA LEU A 151 -5.53 -7.68 -6.93
C LEU A 151 -4.10 -8.07 -7.35
N VAL A 152 -4.01 -8.93 -8.37
CA VAL A 152 -2.74 -9.38 -8.94
C VAL A 152 -2.83 -9.34 -10.44
N ASN A 153 -2.31 -8.28 -11.05
CA ASN A 153 -2.40 -8.04 -12.51
C ASN A 153 -3.83 -8.09 -13.03
N GLU A 154 -4.75 -7.48 -12.33
CA GLU A 154 -6.16 -7.45 -12.71
C GLU A 154 -6.79 -6.09 -12.46
N SER A 155 -7.90 -5.83 -13.12
CA SER A 155 -8.74 -4.67 -12.87
C SER A 155 -10.11 -5.06 -12.32
N VAL A 156 -10.71 -4.16 -11.57
CA VAL A 156 -12.05 -4.28 -11.05
C VAL A 156 -12.79 -2.97 -11.24
N ARG A 157 -14.04 -3.05 -11.69
CA ARG A 157 -14.95 -1.92 -11.74
C ARG A 157 -15.44 -1.62 -10.32
N LEU A 158 -15.40 -0.37 -9.91
CA LEU A 158 -15.97 0.02 -8.61
C LEU A 158 -17.50 -0.11 -8.64
N PRO A 159 -18.17 -0.31 -7.49
CA PRO A 159 -19.62 -0.32 -7.44
C PRO A 159 -20.21 1.08 -7.63
N ALA A 160 -21.49 1.15 -8.03
CA ALA A 160 -22.21 2.41 -8.09
C ALA A 160 -22.17 3.16 -6.73
N PRO A 161 -22.09 4.49 -6.72
CA PRO A 161 -22.19 5.40 -7.88
C PRO A 161 -20.87 5.66 -8.60
N PHE A 162 -19.81 4.91 -8.33
CA PHE A 162 -18.46 5.09 -8.86
C PHE A 162 -18.12 4.08 -9.96
N ASP A 163 -19.11 3.47 -10.57
CA ASP A 163 -18.94 2.35 -11.51
C ASP A 163 -18.36 2.73 -12.88
N GLU A 164 -18.06 4.00 -13.10
CA GLU A 164 -17.24 4.47 -14.23
C GLU A 164 -15.72 4.33 -13.97
N LEU A 165 -15.33 4.15 -12.70
CA LEU A 165 -13.94 4.03 -12.30
C LEU A 165 -13.52 2.57 -12.23
N PHE A 166 -12.32 2.30 -12.71
CA PHE A 166 -11.67 0.99 -12.63
C PHE A 166 -10.44 1.08 -11.74
N LEU A 167 -10.37 0.18 -10.77
CA LEU A 167 -9.18 -0.01 -9.96
C LEU A 167 -8.32 -1.10 -10.60
N CYS A 168 -7.08 -0.77 -10.95
CA CYS A 168 -6.12 -1.65 -11.62
C CYS A 168 -5.00 -1.98 -10.63
N GLY A 169 -4.88 -3.24 -10.21
CA GLY A 169 -3.86 -3.71 -9.28
C GLY A 169 -2.71 -4.39 -10.01
N LEU A 170 -1.52 -3.80 -9.96
CA LEU A 170 -0.29 -4.38 -10.52
C LEU A 170 0.39 -5.26 -9.47
N ASP A 171 0.88 -6.44 -9.88
CA ASP A 171 1.70 -7.27 -9.01
C ASP A 171 3.01 -6.56 -8.63
N GLU A 172 3.66 -7.02 -7.57
CA GLU A 172 4.85 -6.38 -7.01
C GLU A 172 5.98 -6.34 -8.06
N PRO A 173 6.52 -5.14 -8.39
CA PRO A 173 7.40 -4.98 -9.55
C PRO A 173 8.83 -5.48 -9.34
N GLY A 174 9.27 -5.70 -8.10
CA GLY A 174 10.66 -6.09 -7.79
C GLY A 174 10.86 -7.60 -7.68
N VAL A 175 9.91 -8.31 -7.06
CA VAL A 175 10.02 -9.74 -6.74
C VAL A 175 8.81 -10.55 -7.22
N GLY A 176 7.73 -9.88 -7.62
CA GLY A 176 6.56 -10.47 -8.26
C GLY A 176 6.71 -10.64 -9.77
N GLN A 177 5.59 -10.71 -10.46
CA GLN A 177 5.51 -10.85 -11.90
C GLN A 177 4.54 -9.80 -12.48
N PRO A 178 4.95 -8.52 -12.56
CA PRO A 178 4.08 -7.45 -13.05
C PRO A 178 3.74 -7.66 -14.53
N ASP A 179 2.44 -7.71 -14.82
CA ASP A 179 1.89 -7.80 -16.18
C ASP A 179 0.89 -6.66 -16.43
N PRO A 180 1.35 -5.54 -17.00
CA PRO A 180 0.47 -4.42 -17.28
C PRO A 180 -0.61 -4.74 -18.32
N ALA A 181 -0.33 -5.60 -19.28
CA ALA A 181 -1.30 -5.98 -20.29
C ALA A 181 -2.52 -6.66 -19.64
N MET A 182 -2.28 -7.57 -18.70
CA MET A 182 -3.34 -8.19 -17.91
C MET A 182 -3.97 -7.20 -16.92
N THR A 183 -3.17 -6.36 -16.26
CA THR A 183 -3.65 -5.36 -15.29
C THR A 183 -4.70 -4.43 -15.90
N PHE A 184 -4.54 -4.01 -17.14
CA PHE A 184 -5.44 -3.05 -17.81
C PHE A 184 -6.41 -3.66 -18.82
N LYS A 185 -6.38 -4.98 -19.02
CA LYS A 185 -7.11 -5.68 -20.08
C LYS A 185 -8.61 -5.35 -20.11
N ASP A 186 -9.25 -5.40 -18.96
CA ASP A 186 -10.71 -5.24 -18.85
C ASP A 186 -11.09 -3.88 -18.24
N ALA A 187 -10.12 -2.96 -18.12
CA ALA A 187 -10.35 -1.64 -17.56
C ALA A 187 -10.90 -0.67 -18.61
N GLY A 188 -11.96 0.05 -18.22
CA GLY A 188 -12.48 1.19 -19.00
C GLY A 188 -11.50 2.38 -19.04
N PRO A 189 -11.94 3.54 -19.52
CA PRO A 189 -11.04 4.68 -19.74
C PRO A 189 -10.59 5.38 -18.45
N ARG A 190 -11.35 5.28 -17.36
CA ARG A 190 -11.08 5.96 -16.08
C ARG A 190 -10.43 4.98 -15.10
N ARG A 191 -9.14 5.16 -14.83
CA ARG A 191 -8.32 4.15 -14.17
C ARG A 191 -7.57 4.70 -12.98
N ILE A 192 -7.73 4.02 -11.85
CA ILE A 192 -6.91 4.21 -10.65
C ILE A 192 -5.94 3.02 -10.59
N LEU A 193 -4.64 3.29 -10.59
CA LEU A 193 -3.61 2.28 -10.48
C LEU A 193 -3.22 2.10 -9.00
N LEU A 194 -3.23 0.86 -8.53
CA LEU A 194 -2.71 0.46 -7.23
C LEU A 194 -1.51 -0.45 -7.44
N MET A 195 -0.38 -0.11 -6.85
CA MET A 195 0.86 -0.89 -6.88
C MET A 195 1.63 -0.70 -5.59
N HIS A 196 2.45 -1.69 -5.20
CA HIS A 196 3.24 -1.54 -3.99
C HIS A 196 4.37 -0.52 -4.17
N SER A 197 5.22 -0.71 -5.15
CA SER A 197 6.41 0.12 -5.34
C SER A 197 6.27 1.08 -6.53
N PRO A 198 6.79 2.32 -6.41
CA PRO A 198 6.91 3.25 -7.54
C PRO A 198 7.69 2.71 -8.74
N LEU A 199 8.47 1.64 -8.57
CA LEU A 199 9.15 0.93 -9.67
C LEU A 199 8.15 0.42 -10.72
N GLY A 200 6.91 0.13 -10.32
CA GLY A 200 5.84 -0.28 -11.23
C GLY A 200 5.58 0.71 -12.35
N LEU A 201 5.87 2.00 -12.16
CA LEU A 201 5.73 3.02 -13.19
C LEU A 201 6.56 2.72 -14.45
N LYS A 202 7.68 2.01 -14.32
CA LYS A 202 8.52 1.58 -15.45
C LYS A 202 7.82 0.56 -16.34
N HIS A 203 6.94 -0.26 -15.76
CA HIS A 203 6.20 -1.29 -16.47
C HIS A 203 4.95 -0.72 -17.16
N VAL A 204 4.31 0.28 -16.55
CA VAL A 204 3.02 0.82 -17.01
C VAL A 204 3.13 2.09 -17.86
N HIS A 205 4.33 2.51 -18.27
CA HIS A 205 4.56 3.81 -18.93
C HIS A 205 3.80 4.00 -20.25
N THR A 206 3.38 2.92 -20.91
CA THR A 206 2.56 2.95 -22.13
C THR A 206 1.06 2.79 -21.89
N PHE A 207 0.65 2.53 -20.65
CA PHE A 207 -0.74 2.34 -20.27
C PHE A 207 -1.28 3.59 -19.59
N PRO A 208 -2.36 4.20 -20.11
CA PRO A 208 -2.93 5.40 -19.48
C PRO A 208 -3.66 5.05 -18.17
N PHE A 209 -3.48 5.88 -17.17
CA PHE A 209 -4.23 5.89 -15.91
C PHE A 209 -4.34 7.33 -15.40
N ASP A 210 -5.35 7.61 -14.58
CA ASP A 210 -5.65 8.96 -14.09
C ASP A 210 -4.97 9.27 -12.76
N LEU A 211 -4.87 8.26 -11.88
CA LEU A 211 -4.30 8.38 -10.55
C LEU A 211 -3.58 7.09 -10.18
N ALA A 212 -2.48 7.19 -9.44
CA ALA A 212 -1.78 6.02 -8.90
C ALA A 212 -1.53 6.16 -7.41
N PHE A 213 -1.67 5.03 -6.69
CA PHE A 213 -1.30 4.88 -5.29
C PHE A 213 -0.16 3.87 -5.17
N CYS A 214 0.86 4.22 -4.38
CA CYS A 214 1.97 3.33 -4.08
C CYS A 214 2.55 3.58 -2.69
N GLY A 215 3.10 2.51 -2.08
CA GLY A 215 3.82 2.49 -0.81
C GLY A 215 5.33 2.32 -0.98
N HIS A 216 5.92 1.35 -0.23
CA HIS A 216 7.31 0.88 -0.31
C HIS A 216 8.37 1.86 0.19
N THR A 217 8.21 3.16 -0.03
CA THR A 217 9.25 4.16 0.27
C THR A 217 9.27 4.61 1.73
N HIS A 218 8.24 4.29 2.50
CA HIS A 218 8.04 4.68 3.91
C HIS A 218 8.18 6.20 4.16
N GLY A 219 7.96 7.03 3.13
CA GLY A 219 8.26 8.46 3.22
C GLY A 219 9.75 8.80 3.35
N GLY A 220 10.63 7.81 3.12
CA GLY A 220 12.05 7.79 3.49
C GLY A 220 12.26 7.00 4.80
N GLN A 221 13.02 5.91 4.77
CA GLN A 221 13.25 5.03 5.94
C GLN A 221 13.88 5.78 7.11
N ILE A 222 14.75 6.75 6.82
CA ILE A 222 15.27 7.71 7.79
C ILE A 222 15.07 9.08 7.19
N ALA A 223 14.26 9.92 7.83
CA ALA A 223 13.97 11.27 7.39
C ALA A 223 14.28 12.28 8.50
N LEU A 224 14.68 13.47 8.09
CA LEU A 224 14.81 14.61 8.98
C LEU A 224 13.43 15.07 9.50
N PRO A 225 13.34 15.80 10.62
CA PRO A 225 12.05 16.20 11.20
C PRO A 225 11.12 16.96 10.25
N TRP A 226 11.67 17.61 9.23
CA TRP A 226 10.93 18.33 8.18
C TRP A 226 10.61 17.46 6.94
N GLY A 227 10.78 16.13 7.04
CA GLY A 227 10.37 15.17 6.00
C GLY A 227 11.33 14.98 4.84
N CYS A 228 12.56 15.51 4.92
CA CYS A 228 13.60 15.22 3.92
C CYS A 228 14.23 13.85 4.22
N PRO A 229 14.16 12.86 3.29
CA PRO A 229 14.69 11.53 3.53
C PRO A 229 16.21 11.55 3.50
N ILE A 230 16.83 10.82 4.43
CA ILE A 230 18.26 10.55 4.46
C ILE A 230 18.57 9.22 3.77
N VAL A 231 17.68 8.23 3.96
CA VAL A 231 17.80 6.89 3.39
C VAL A 231 16.50 6.50 2.71
N LEU A 232 16.60 6.04 1.46
CA LEU A 232 15.50 5.44 0.70
C LEU A 232 15.74 3.93 0.58
N PRO A 233 14.67 3.11 0.54
CA PRO A 233 14.81 1.69 0.24
C PRO A 233 15.53 1.49 -1.10
N SER A 234 16.34 0.46 -1.19
CA SER A 234 16.98 0.07 -2.45
C SER A 234 15.92 -0.24 -3.50
N GLY A 235 16.02 0.41 -4.66
CA GLY A 235 15.04 0.23 -5.75
C GLY A 235 14.07 1.39 -5.94
N SER A 236 13.97 2.34 -5.02
CA SER A 236 13.28 3.60 -5.30
C SER A 236 14.07 4.38 -6.35
N GLY A 237 13.52 4.46 -7.57
CA GLY A 237 14.18 5.14 -8.69
C GLY A 237 14.53 6.59 -8.35
N SER A 238 15.75 7.00 -8.71
CA SER A 238 16.19 8.39 -8.60
C SER A 238 15.21 9.30 -9.36
N GLY A 239 14.47 10.13 -8.64
CA GLY A 239 13.52 11.10 -9.21
C GLY A 239 12.09 11.02 -8.70
N VAL A 240 11.76 10.03 -7.87
CA VAL A 240 10.46 9.99 -7.18
C VAL A 240 10.60 10.75 -5.85
N SER A 241 9.81 11.79 -5.67
CA SER A 241 9.79 12.51 -4.40
C SER A 241 9.34 11.58 -3.27
N PRO A 242 10.09 11.48 -2.16
CA PRO A 242 9.75 10.61 -1.03
C PRO A 242 8.42 10.95 -0.35
N MET A 243 7.86 12.12 -0.64
CA MET A 243 6.58 12.57 -0.09
C MET A 243 5.37 12.11 -0.91
N ALA A 244 5.55 11.42 -2.03
CA ALA A 244 4.44 11.00 -2.87
C ALA A 244 3.96 9.60 -2.46
N THR A 245 2.96 9.53 -1.60
CA THR A 245 2.10 8.35 -1.47
C THR A 245 1.14 8.19 -2.66
N SER A 246 1.08 9.21 -3.52
CA SER A 246 0.32 9.20 -4.77
C SER A 246 1.20 9.77 -5.90
N CYS A 247 1.35 9.06 -6.99
CA CYS A 247 2.08 9.48 -8.17
C CYS A 247 1.10 9.91 -9.25
N PHE A 248 1.27 11.13 -9.77
CA PHE A 248 0.48 11.61 -10.90
C PHE A 248 1.24 11.39 -12.21
N PRO A 249 0.62 10.82 -13.25
CA PRO A 249 1.24 10.76 -14.56
C PRO A 249 1.45 12.20 -15.10
N LYS A 250 2.56 12.42 -15.77
CA LYS A 250 2.72 13.62 -16.61
C LYS A 250 1.81 13.48 -17.84
N ALA A 251 0.53 13.82 -17.71
CA ALA A 251 -0.24 14.16 -18.88
C ALA A 251 0.34 15.45 -19.48
N ARG A 252 0.35 15.58 -20.81
CA ARG A 252 0.78 16.81 -21.47
C ARG A 252 -0.08 17.95 -20.91
N GLY A 253 0.53 18.85 -20.12
CA GLY A 253 -0.16 20.03 -19.57
C GLY A 253 -0.35 20.07 -18.05
N TRP A 254 0.18 19.14 -17.28
CA TRP A 254 0.01 19.13 -15.82
C TRP A 254 1.15 19.90 -15.15
N SER A 255 0.81 21.02 -14.55
CA SER A 255 1.70 21.74 -13.63
C SER A 255 1.77 20.98 -12.29
N ARG A 256 2.98 20.88 -11.72
CA ARG A 256 3.20 20.44 -10.35
C ARG A 256 2.38 21.34 -9.43
N ALA A 257 1.33 20.83 -8.81
CA ALA A 257 0.79 21.44 -7.61
C ALA A 257 1.78 21.16 -6.47
N ALA A 258 2.70 22.09 -6.26
CA ALA A 258 3.54 22.11 -5.08
C ALA A 258 2.62 22.44 -3.90
N ALA A 259 2.35 21.48 -3.03
CA ALA A 259 1.78 21.77 -1.73
C ALA A 259 2.90 22.35 -0.87
N SER A 260 2.96 23.69 -0.78
CA SER A 260 3.65 24.40 0.28
C SER A 260 2.70 24.52 1.47
N ALA A 261 3.05 23.97 2.57
CA ALA A 261 2.97 24.44 3.95
C ALA A 261 3.16 23.27 4.93
#